data_25c944df5223f8297603c58918c14e71
#
_entry.id   25c944df5223f8297603c58918c14e71
#
_cell.length_a   1.000
_cell.length_b   1.000
_cell.length_c   1.000
_cell.angle_alpha   90.00
_cell.angle_beta   90.00
_cell.angle_gamma   90.00
#
_symmetry.space_group_name_H-M   'P 1'
#
loop_
_entity.id
_entity.type
_entity.pdbx_description
1 polymer ?
#
loop_
_entity_poly.entity_id
_entity_poly.type
_entity_poly.pdbx_seq_one_letter_code
_entity_poly.pdbx_strand_id
1 'polypeptide(L)'
;MYKNFNPTPDGGYTLKKQGMISTVLIGVVLMAISIGSLMSYIKTSQGNFLLYTLLFLAFGLFIFWRSTRQFIIYPNQKFFKYSKGLGVGFQEFRFDELDGVTQEKMKNEYGFTLSTTLLLGFEKNGKQSKILLGQNISAKTMRGINEEINLIMSNEQA
;
A
#
# COMPACT_ATOMS: atom_id res chain seq x y z
N MET A 1 6.88 -21.80 2.59
CA MET A 1 5.84 -20.82 2.97
C MET A 1 6.49 -19.44 2.99
N TYR A 2 5.98 -18.50 2.21
CA TYR A 2 6.54 -17.15 2.12
C TYR A 2 6.22 -16.33 3.37
N LYS A 3 7.19 -15.51 3.82
CA LYS A 3 7.04 -14.69 5.02
C LYS A 3 6.12 -13.48 4.78
N ASN A 4 6.28 -12.85 3.62
CA ASN A 4 5.60 -11.60 3.28
C ASN A 4 4.38 -11.80 2.37
N PHE A 5 4.14 -13.02 1.88
CA PHE A 5 3.02 -13.35 1.01
C PHE A 5 2.14 -14.44 1.61
N ASN A 6 0.84 -14.35 1.37
CA ASN A 6 -0.15 -15.38 1.67
C ASN A 6 -0.67 -15.99 0.37
N PRO A 7 -0.82 -17.32 0.29
CA PRO A 7 -1.49 -17.94 -0.85
C PRO A 7 -2.97 -17.52 -0.88
N THR A 8 -3.49 -17.34 -2.08
CA THR A 8 -4.91 -17.10 -2.33
C THR A 8 -5.60 -18.38 -2.83
N PRO A 9 -6.92 -18.55 -2.63
CA PRO A 9 -7.63 -19.76 -3.07
C PRO A 9 -7.58 -20.01 -4.58
N ASP A 10 -7.35 -18.97 -5.36
CA ASP A 10 -7.26 -18.96 -6.82
C ASP A 10 -5.83 -19.17 -7.36
N GLY A 11 -4.92 -19.65 -6.50
CA GLY A 11 -3.53 -19.97 -6.89
C GLY A 11 -2.58 -18.77 -6.99
N GLY A 12 -3.00 -17.59 -6.54
CA GLY A 12 -2.15 -16.42 -6.45
C GLY A 12 -1.45 -16.29 -5.10
N TYR A 13 -0.63 -15.24 -4.99
CA TYR A 13 0.04 -14.85 -3.75
C TYR A 13 -0.21 -13.37 -3.47
N THR A 14 -0.90 -13.07 -2.36
CA THR A 14 -1.18 -11.68 -1.96
C THR A 14 -0.14 -11.17 -0.97
N LEU A 15 0.34 -9.95 -1.16
CA LEU A 15 1.27 -9.30 -0.24
C LEU A 15 0.59 -9.04 1.11
N LYS A 16 1.22 -9.51 2.20
CA LYS A 16 0.77 -9.24 3.57
C LYS A 16 0.84 -7.76 3.88
N LYS A 17 -0.24 -7.19 4.36
CA LYS A 17 -0.30 -5.78 4.75
C LYS A 17 0.40 -5.60 6.09
N GLN A 18 1.66 -5.18 6.04
CA GLN A 18 2.43 -4.85 7.24
C GLN A 18 1.89 -3.55 7.86
N GLY A 19 1.65 -3.56 9.17
CA GLY A 19 1.13 -2.39 9.88
C GLY A 19 -0.34 -2.06 9.61
N MET A 20 -1.12 -2.97 9.01
CA MET A 20 -2.54 -2.74 8.71
C MET A 20 -3.33 -2.38 9.98
N ILE A 21 -3.07 -3.08 11.09
CA ILE A 21 -3.80 -2.86 12.35
C ILE A 21 -3.55 -1.43 12.87
N SER A 22 -2.29 -0.98 12.89
CA SER A 22 -1.97 0.39 13.33
C SER A 22 -2.56 1.45 12.39
N THR A 23 -2.54 1.20 11.08
CA THR A 23 -3.10 2.12 10.07
C THR A 23 -4.62 2.24 10.23
N VAL A 24 -5.32 1.12 10.41
CA VAL A 24 -6.78 1.11 10.65
C VAL A 24 -7.10 1.79 11.98
N LEU A 25 -6.33 1.52 13.03
CA LEU A 25 -6.53 2.16 14.33
C LEU A 25 -6.41 3.69 14.24
N ILE A 26 -5.39 4.20 13.56
CA ILE A 26 -5.23 5.64 13.32
C ILE A 26 -6.44 6.20 12.56
N GLY A 27 -6.92 5.51 11.53
CA GLY A 27 -8.12 5.91 10.79
C GLY A 27 -9.36 6.00 11.68
N VAL A 28 -9.58 5.01 12.56
CA VAL A 28 -10.69 4.99 13.52
C VAL A 28 -10.58 6.15 14.51
N VAL A 29 -9.39 6.43 15.04
CA VAL A 29 -9.17 7.57 15.97
C VAL A 29 -9.48 8.89 15.28
N LEU A 30 -9.03 9.11 14.04
CA LEU A 30 -9.34 10.33 13.29
C LEU A 30 -10.84 10.49 13.02
N MET A 31 -11.54 9.41 12.72
CA MET A 31 -13.00 9.44 12.57
C MET A 31 -13.71 9.77 13.88
N ALA A 32 -13.25 9.23 15.02
CA ALA A 32 -13.80 9.58 16.33
C ALA A 32 -13.58 11.06 16.67
N ILE A 33 -12.39 11.62 16.38
CA ILE A 33 -12.11 13.06 16.55
C ILE A 33 -13.02 13.90 15.64
N SER A 34 -13.25 13.47 14.40
CA SER A 34 -14.17 14.14 13.48
C SER A 34 -15.59 14.20 14.03
N ILE A 35 -16.11 13.09 14.58
CA ILE A 35 -17.44 13.05 15.21
C ILE A 35 -17.49 13.98 16.43
N GLY A 36 -16.48 13.96 17.31
CA GLY A 36 -16.39 14.85 18.46
C GLY A 36 -16.38 16.33 18.07
N SER A 37 -15.65 16.68 17.01
CA SER A 37 -15.63 18.04 16.46
C SER A 37 -16.98 18.46 15.90
N LEU A 38 -17.68 17.56 15.21
CA LEU A 38 -19.05 17.81 14.71
C LEU A 38 -20.03 18.09 15.85
N MET A 39 -19.98 17.28 16.91
CA MET A 39 -20.81 17.50 18.12
C MET A 39 -20.51 18.85 18.78
N SER A 40 -19.25 19.26 18.82
CA SER A 40 -18.85 20.56 19.34
C SER A 40 -19.36 21.71 18.46
N TYR A 41 -19.30 21.55 17.14
CA TYR A 41 -19.88 22.51 16.20
C TYR A 41 -21.40 22.68 16.43
N ILE A 42 -22.14 21.59 16.55
CA ILE A 42 -23.60 21.65 16.79
C ILE A 42 -23.93 22.40 18.09
N LYS A 43 -23.10 22.26 19.13
CA LYS A 43 -23.31 22.93 20.44
C LYS A 43 -22.90 24.40 20.45
N THR A 44 -21.82 24.78 19.76
CA THR A 44 -21.19 26.11 19.87
C THR A 44 -21.38 26.97 18.65
N SER A 45 -21.78 26.39 17.51
CA SER A 45 -21.87 27.05 16.18
C SER A 45 -20.57 27.71 15.72
N GLN A 46 -19.42 27.34 16.31
CA GLN A 46 -18.11 27.90 15.92
C GLN A 46 -17.59 27.22 14.64
N GLY A 47 -17.35 27.98 13.59
CA GLY A 47 -16.93 27.48 12.28
C GLY A 47 -15.62 26.69 12.30
N ASN A 48 -14.71 26.94 13.25
CA ASN A 48 -13.48 26.19 13.39
C ASN A 48 -13.70 24.68 13.62
N PHE A 49 -14.75 24.32 14.37
CA PHE A 49 -15.07 22.90 14.62
C PHE A 49 -15.58 22.20 13.34
N LEU A 50 -16.28 22.91 12.48
CA LEU A 50 -16.68 22.40 11.18
C LEU A 50 -15.45 22.11 10.29
N LEU A 51 -14.49 23.04 10.28
CA LEU A 51 -13.22 22.84 9.55
C LEU A 51 -12.49 21.61 10.03
N TYR A 52 -12.34 21.43 11.35
CA TYR A 52 -11.68 20.24 11.94
C TYR A 52 -12.43 18.96 11.59
N THR A 53 -13.77 18.98 11.63
CA THR A 53 -14.59 17.83 11.22
C THR A 53 -14.27 17.40 9.80
N LEU A 54 -14.29 18.34 8.85
CA LEU A 54 -14.01 18.03 7.43
C LEU A 54 -12.58 17.53 7.23
N LEU A 55 -11.61 18.15 7.90
CA LEU A 55 -10.20 17.80 7.80
C LEU A 55 -9.95 16.39 8.32
N PHE A 56 -10.40 16.06 9.53
CA PHE A 56 -10.17 14.73 10.11
C PHE A 56 -10.97 13.63 9.40
N LEU A 57 -12.17 13.94 8.89
CA LEU A 57 -12.95 13.03 8.06
C LEU A 57 -12.21 12.70 6.77
N ALA A 58 -11.70 13.71 6.06
CA ALA A 58 -10.95 13.53 4.81
C ALA A 58 -9.69 12.68 5.03
N PHE A 59 -8.92 12.97 6.09
CA PHE A 59 -7.74 12.18 6.44
C PHE A 59 -8.08 10.74 6.83
N GLY A 60 -9.13 10.54 7.63
CA GLY A 60 -9.59 9.21 8.01
C GLY A 60 -10.00 8.37 6.80
N LEU A 61 -10.78 8.94 5.88
CA LEU A 61 -11.18 8.30 4.64
C LEU A 61 -9.98 8.00 3.73
N PHE A 62 -9.02 8.92 3.62
CA PHE A 62 -7.80 8.71 2.84
C PHE A 62 -6.96 7.55 3.39
N ILE A 63 -6.80 7.46 4.71
CA ILE A 63 -6.07 6.36 5.36
C ILE A 63 -6.81 5.04 5.11
N PHE A 64 -8.14 5.03 5.23
CA PHE A 64 -8.94 3.85 4.97
C PHE A 64 -8.81 3.39 3.52
N TRP A 65 -8.94 4.32 2.57
CA TRP A 65 -8.72 4.04 1.15
C TRP A 65 -7.33 3.46 0.87
N ARG A 66 -6.29 4.05 1.46
CA ARG A 66 -4.91 3.55 1.31
C ARG A 66 -4.74 2.14 1.90
N SER A 67 -5.43 1.80 3.00
CA SER A 67 -5.32 0.48 3.64
C SER A 67 -5.94 -0.66 2.82
N THR A 68 -6.84 -0.33 1.88
CA THR A 68 -7.52 -1.33 1.04
C THR A 68 -6.76 -1.71 -0.24
N ARG A 69 -5.57 -1.12 -0.49
CA ARG A 69 -4.72 -1.49 -1.63
C ARG A 69 -4.38 -2.97 -1.59
N GLN A 70 -4.34 -3.60 -2.76
CA GLN A 70 -4.01 -5.02 -2.90
C GLN A 70 -2.97 -5.20 -4.01
N PHE A 71 -2.05 -6.12 -3.76
CA PHE A 71 -1.09 -6.57 -4.76
C PHE A 71 -1.06 -8.10 -4.71
N ILE A 72 -1.30 -8.74 -5.85
CA ILE A 72 -1.40 -10.18 -5.99
C ILE A 72 -0.51 -10.60 -7.17
N ILE A 73 0.23 -11.69 -6.99
CA ILE A 73 1.05 -12.33 -8.02
C ILE A 73 0.37 -13.62 -8.42
N TYR A 74 0.13 -13.82 -9.69
CA TYR A 74 -0.38 -15.07 -10.27
C TYR A 74 0.75 -15.74 -11.06
N PRO A 75 1.55 -16.61 -10.44
CA PRO A 75 2.68 -17.23 -11.13
C PRO A 75 2.24 -18.06 -12.33
N ASN A 76 1.25 -18.94 -12.18
CA ASN A 76 0.76 -19.81 -13.24
C ASN A 76 0.24 -19.06 -14.50
N GLN A 77 -0.24 -17.83 -14.30
CA GLN A 77 -0.80 -17.00 -15.36
C GLN A 77 0.16 -15.90 -15.81
N LYS A 78 1.32 -15.77 -15.15
CA LYS A 78 2.41 -14.82 -15.44
C LYS A 78 1.98 -13.36 -15.42
N PHE A 79 1.14 -12.98 -14.45
CA PHE A 79 0.75 -11.60 -14.29
C PHE A 79 0.68 -11.14 -12.81
N PHE A 80 0.78 -9.84 -12.65
CA PHE A 80 0.54 -9.13 -11.40
C PHE A 80 -0.81 -8.44 -11.45
N LYS A 81 -1.55 -8.48 -10.36
CA LYS A 81 -2.81 -7.76 -10.19
C LYS A 81 -2.67 -6.73 -9.06
N TYR A 82 -2.95 -5.48 -9.37
CA TYR A 82 -2.83 -4.38 -8.42
C TYR A 82 -4.10 -3.55 -8.35
N SER A 83 -4.57 -3.26 -7.13
CA SER A 83 -5.65 -2.32 -6.85
C SER A 83 -5.15 -1.13 -6.06
N LYS A 84 -5.52 0.07 -6.51
CA LYS A 84 -5.20 1.33 -5.81
C LYS A 84 -5.99 1.53 -4.51
N GLY A 85 -6.99 0.70 -4.26
CA GLY A 85 -7.82 0.69 -3.06
C GLY A 85 -9.30 0.43 -3.36
N LEU A 86 -10.06 0.09 -2.32
CA LEU A 86 -11.50 -0.26 -2.35
C LEU A 86 -11.89 -1.40 -3.30
N GLY A 87 -10.93 -2.19 -3.78
CA GLY A 87 -11.19 -3.28 -4.73
C GLY A 87 -11.66 -2.82 -6.11
N VAL A 88 -11.57 -1.52 -6.41
CA VAL A 88 -12.00 -0.93 -7.68
C VAL A 88 -10.78 -0.71 -8.57
N GLY A 89 -10.96 -0.98 -9.87
CA GLY A 89 -9.95 -0.66 -10.88
C GLY A 89 -8.67 -1.48 -10.73
N PHE A 90 -8.79 -2.81 -10.72
CA PHE A 90 -7.62 -3.67 -10.82
C PHE A 90 -6.88 -3.42 -12.13
N GLN A 91 -5.57 -3.19 -12.00
CA GLN A 91 -4.64 -3.13 -13.13
C GLN A 91 -3.88 -4.45 -13.19
N GLU A 92 -3.75 -4.99 -14.38
CA GLU A 92 -3.03 -6.23 -14.64
C GLU A 92 -1.78 -5.91 -15.45
N PHE A 93 -0.65 -6.45 -15.01
CA PHE A 93 0.66 -6.31 -15.63
C PHE A 93 1.27 -7.68 -15.80
N ARG A 94 1.75 -7.99 -16.99
CA ARG A 94 2.42 -9.26 -17.28
C ARG A 94 3.84 -9.26 -16.69
N PHE A 95 4.40 -10.45 -16.50
CA PHE A 95 5.78 -10.57 -16.00
C PHE A 95 6.80 -10.00 -16.97
N ASP A 96 6.54 -10.10 -18.28
CA ASP A 96 7.36 -9.54 -19.34
C ASP A 96 7.29 -7.99 -19.43
N GLU A 97 6.27 -7.37 -18.84
CA GLU A 97 6.15 -5.91 -18.71
C GLU A 97 6.92 -5.35 -17.50
N LEU A 98 7.50 -6.21 -16.64
CA LEU A 98 8.26 -5.78 -15.46
C LEU A 98 9.64 -5.24 -15.90
N ASP A 99 9.83 -3.94 -15.78
CA ASP A 99 11.08 -3.23 -16.08
C ASP A 99 12.11 -3.39 -14.94
N GLY A 100 11.64 -3.43 -13.70
CA GLY A 100 12.50 -3.65 -12.55
C GLY A 100 11.87 -3.34 -11.21
N VAL A 101 12.66 -3.61 -10.16
CA VAL A 101 12.31 -3.32 -8.78
C VAL A 101 13.27 -2.29 -8.20
N THR A 102 12.73 -1.16 -7.77
CA THR A 102 13.51 -0.06 -7.22
C THR A 102 13.25 0.11 -5.73
N GLN A 103 14.32 0.24 -4.95
CA GLN A 103 14.24 0.62 -3.55
C GLN A 103 14.69 2.08 -3.38
N GLU A 104 13.77 2.94 -3.01
CA GLU A 104 14.06 4.34 -2.71
C GLU A 104 14.14 4.54 -1.19
N LYS A 105 15.23 5.16 -0.74
CA LYS A 105 15.44 5.49 0.68
C LYS A 105 15.28 6.98 0.88
N MET A 106 14.31 7.36 1.72
CA MET A 106 14.19 8.73 2.19
C MET A 106 15.10 8.89 3.42
N LYS A 107 16.01 9.84 3.38
CA LYS A 107 16.89 10.20 4.49
C LYS A 107 16.57 11.60 4.98
N ASN A 108 16.80 11.86 6.29
CA ASN A 108 16.77 13.22 6.83
C ASN A 108 18.11 13.94 6.56
N GLU A 109 18.20 15.21 6.96
CA GLU A 109 19.40 16.06 6.83
C GLU A 109 20.61 15.47 7.54
N TYR A 110 20.42 14.63 8.56
CA TYR A 110 21.49 13.97 9.32
C TYR A 110 21.85 12.59 8.75
N GLY A 111 21.31 12.19 7.60
CA GLY A 111 21.60 10.92 6.94
C GLY A 111 20.86 9.70 7.48
N PHE A 112 19.98 9.85 8.49
CA PHE A 112 19.16 8.75 9.01
C PHE A 112 18.07 8.39 8.01
N THR A 113 17.88 7.08 7.76
CA THR A 113 16.81 6.59 6.91
C THR A 113 15.46 6.72 7.63
N LEU A 114 14.60 7.59 7.13
CA LEU A 114 13.24 7.79 7.62
C LEU A 114 12.29 6.71 7.09
N SER A 115 12.45 6.33 5.83
CA SER A 115 11.65 5.27 5.21
C SER A 115 12.38 4.67 4.01
N THR A 116 12.04 3.42 3.73
CA THR A 116 12.43 2.71 2.50
C THR A 116 11.16 2.34 1.76
N THR A 117 11.07 2.71 0.50
CA THR A 117 9.95 2.48 -0.38
C THR A 117 10.33 1.43 -1.42
N LEU A 118 9.47 0.45 -1.65
CA LEU A 118 9.63 -0.54 -2.71
C LEU A 118 8.66 -0.22 -3.84
N LEU A 119 9.21 0.00 -5.03
CA LEU A 119 8.49 0.33 -6.25
C LEU A 119 8.74 -0.76 -7.29
N LEU A 120 7.68 -1.22 -7.95
CA LEU A 120 7.77 -2.01 -9.17
C LEU A 120 7.58 -1.08 -10.37
N GLY A 121 8.53 -1.10 -11.30
CA GLY A 121 8.45 -0.44 -12.59
C GLY A 121 7.86 -1.40 -13.62
N PHE A 122 6.91 -0.93 -14.40
CA PHE A 122 6.34 -1.66 -15.54
C PHE A 122 6.38 -0.80 -16.78
N GLU A 123 6.71 -1.41 -17.91
CA GLU A 123 6.62 -0.78 -19.21
C GLU A 123 5.55 -1.47 -20.06
N LYS A 124 4.53 -0.72 -20.44
CA LYS A 124 3.43 -1.19 -21.28
C LYS A 124 3.17 -0.22 -22.42
N ASN A 125 3.33 -0.69 -23.66
CA ASN A 125 3.14 0.13 -24.86
C ASN A 125 3.97 1.43 -24.86
N GLY A 126 5.22 1.39 -24.40
CA GLY A 126 6.10 2.56 -24.29
C GLY A 126 5.74 3.53 -23.16
N LYS A 127 4.78 3.18 -22.29
CA LYS A 127 4.42 3.95 -21.11
C LYS A 127 4.97 3.28 -19.86
N GLN A 128 5.77 4.02 -19.11
CA GLN A 128 6.26 3.56 -17.82
C GLN A 128 5.23 3.82 -16.73
N SER A 129 5.01 2.82 -15.88
CA SER A 129 4.14 2.88 -14.70
C SER A 129 4.90 2.38 -13.49
N LYS A 130 4.76 3.07 -12.35
CA LYS A 130 5.36 2.64 -11.09
C LYS A 130 4.28 2.29 -10.08
N ILE A 131 4.39 1.13 -9.47
CA ILE A 131 3.50 0.66 -8.42
C ILE A 131 4.24 0.68 -7.09
N LEU A 132 3.66 1.38 -6.11
CA LEU A 132 4.13 1.38 -4.73
C LEU A 132 3.64 0.10 -4.04
N LEU A 133 4.55 -0.85 -3.76
CA LEU A 133 4.23 -2.07 -3.02
C LEU A 133 4.17 -1.84 -1.51
N GLY A 134 5.13 -1.10 -0.99
CA GLY A 134 5.21 -0.87 0.44
C GLY A 134 6.20 0.22 0.81
N GLN A 135 6.03 0.71 2.02
CA GLN A 135 6.91 1.70 2.64
C GLN A 135 7.15 1.28 4.08
N ASN A 136 8.40 1.12 4.47
CA ASN A 136 8.78 0.73 5.82
C ASN A 136 10.11 1.40 6.19
N ILE A 137 10.37 1.54 7.48
CA ILE A 137 11.65 2.03 8.00
C ILE A 137 12.75 0.99 7.73
N SER A 138 12.42 -0.30 7.74
CA SER A 138 13.38 -1.39 7.56
C SER A 138 13.64 -1.72 6.09
N ALA A 139 14.83 -1.37 5.61
CA ALA A 139 15.32 -1.79 4.28
C ALA A 139 15.41 -3.33 4.15
N LYS A 140 15.67 -4.06 5.26
CA LYS A 140 15.72 -5.52 5.29
C LYS A 140 14.36 -6.13 4.94
N THR A 141 13.27 -5.56 5.45
CA THR A 141 11.91 -5.99 5.10
C THR A 141 11.61 -5.80 3.62
N MET A 142 12.00 -4.66 3.04
CA MET A 142 11.78 -4.38 1.62
C MET A 142 12.61 -5.30 0.73
N ARG A 143 13.84 -5.66 1.14
CA ARG A 143 14.67 -6.64 0.44
C ARG A 143 14.02 -8.03 0.48
N GLY A 144 13.53 -8.48 1.65
CA GLY A 144 12.84 -9.77 1.76
C GLY A 144 11.59 -9.87 0.90
N ILE A 145 10.82 -8.80 0.75
CA ILE A 145 9.68 -8.75 -0.19
C ILE A 145 10.15 -8.94 -1.63
N ASN A 146 11.22 -8.24 -2.03
CA ASN A 146 11.77 -8.36 -3.39
C ASN A 146 12.30 -9.76 -3.69
N GLU A 147 13.02 -10.38 -2.75
CA GLU A 147 13.52 -11.75 -2.87
C GLU A 147 12.36 -12.75 -3.02
N GLU A 148 11.29 -12.59 -2.23
CA GLU A 148 10.11 -13.46 -2.34
C GLU A 148 9.35 -13.26 -3.67
N ILE A 149 9.26 -12.04 -4.21
CA ILE A 149 8.68 -11.78 -5.54
C ILE A 149 9.45 -12.58 -6.59
N ASN A 150 10.79 -12.49 -6.58
CA ASN A 150 11.64 -13.19 -7.52
C ASN A 150 11.49 -14.72 -7.38
N LEU A 151 11.40 -15.24 -6.15
CA LEU A 151 11.17 -16.67 -5.89
C LEU A 151 9.80 -17.14 -6.39
N ILE A 152 8.74 -16.34 -6.19
CA ILE A 152 7.39 -16.67 -6.68
C ILE A 152 7.37 -16.69 -8.22
N MET A 153 8.07 -15.74 -8.85
CA MET A 153 8.17 -15.69 -10.32
C MET A 153 9.00 -16.84 -10.90
N SER A 154 10.03 -17.29 -10.18
CA SER A 154 10.94 -18.36 -10.65
C SER A 154 10.45 -19.78 -10.34
N ASN A 155 9.60 -19.98 -9.33
CA ASN A 155 9.07 -21.30 -8.98
C ASN A 155 8.14 -21.95 -10.02
N GLU A 156 7.90 -21.27 -11.12
CA GLU A 156 7.25 -21.84 -12.31
C GLU A 156 8.15 -22.73 -13.16
N GLN A 157 9.46 -22.77 -12.88
CA GLN A 157 10.43 -23.51 -13.71
C GLN A 157 10.76 -24.91 -13.14
N ALA A 158 10.01 -25.38 -12.13
CA ALA A 158 10.19 -26.72 -11.57
C ALA A 158 9.01 -27.63 -11.82
#